data_23e379e8fd9d73c94d23dc93ae5a5800
#
_entry.id   23e379e8fd9d73c94d23dc93ae5a5800
#
_cell.length_a   1.000
_cell.length_b   1.000
_cell.length_c   1.000
_cell.angle_alpha   90.00
_cell.angle_beta   90.00
_cell.angle_gamma   90.00
#
_symmetry.space_group_name_H-M   'P 1'
#
loop_
_entity.id
_entity.type
_entity.pdbx_description
1 polymer ?
#
loop_
_entity_poly.entity_id
_entity_poly.type
_entity_poly.pdbx_seq_one_letter_code
_entity_poly.pdbx_strand_id
1 'polypeptide(L)'
;LELLYRINMKKSVENLATSKITGGRRYPLRSRRKYEIDRYSVEAVPGEQVTVTRKTRGGNQKTSLKTTDVVNLTVPGSKVKKLKILKVLKNPSNKDYERRGVISKGAILETEAGQCKVISRPGQDGVVNAILIK
;
A
#
# COMPACT_ATOMS: atom_id res chain seq x y z
N LEU A 1 -11.71 8.51 15.40
CA LEU A 1 -10.69 7.65 14.76
C LEU A 1 -10.09 8.25 13.48
N GLU A 2 -10.90 8.93 12.65
CA GLU A 2 -10.42 9.60 11.41
C GLU A 2 -9.52 10.82 11.67
N LEU A 3 -9.77 11.56 12.73
CA LEU A 3 -8.97 12.75 13.11
C LEU A 3 -7.55 12.38 13.58
N LEU A 4 -7.40 11.28 14.29
CA LEU A 4 -6.09 10.77 14.73
C LEU A 4 -5.23 10.29 13.56
N TYR A 5 -5.85 9.80 12.49
CA TYR A 5 -5.15 9.34 11.29
C TYR A 5 -4.56 10.50 10.46
N ARG A 6 -5.17 11.68 10.49
CA ARG A 6 -4.65 12.87 9.79
C ARG A 6 -3.41 13.49 10.44
N ILE A 7 -3.24 13.32 11.75
CA ILE A 7 -2.14 13.95 12.49
C ILE A 7 -0.81 13.23 12.24
N ASN A 8 -0.83 11.91 12.00
CA ASN A 8 0.40 11.12 11.82
C ASN A 8 1.00 11.13 10.41
N MET A 9 0.31 11.72 9.43
CA MET A 9 0.68 11.63 8.00
C MET A 9 1.63 12.72 7.50
N LYS A 10 2.08 13.63 8.36
CA LYS A 10 2.89 14.80 7.95
C LYS A 10 4.33 14.77 8.45
N LYS A 11 4.79 13.65 8.99
CA LYS A 11 6.18 13.55 9.40
C LYS A 11 7.05 13.25 8.18
N SER A 12 7.99 14.14 7.91
CA SER A 12 9.06 13.90 6.98
C SER A 12 9.96 12.77 7.50
N VAL A 13 10.40 11.87 6.62
CA VAL A 13 11.38 10.83 6.94
C VAL A 13 12.72 11.45 7.34
N GLU A 14 13.08 12.58 6.74
CA GLU A 14 14.26 13.32 7.15
C GLU A 14 14.03 14.05 8.49
N ASN A 15 14.69 13.58 9.51
CA ASN A 15 14.65 14.21 10.80
C ASN A 15 15.55 15.45 10.82
N LEU A 16 14.95 16.63 10.62
CA LEU A 16 15.65 17.91 10.75
C LEU A 16 16.06 18.26 12.19
N ALA A 17 15.66 17.45 13.16
CA ALA A 17 16.04 17.64 14.56
C ALA A 17 17.41 17.03 14.90
N THR A 18 18.19 16.57 13.91
CA THR A 18 19.55 16.09 14.15
C THR A 18 20.46 17.26 14.55
N SER A 19 21.25 17.07 15.58
CA SER A 19 22.29 18.02 16.01
C SER A 19 23.48 17.99 15.02
N LYS A 20 24.19 19.10 14.95
CA LYS A 20 25.49 19.19 14.27
C LYS A 20 26.56 18.46 15.09
N ILE A 21 27.68 18.10 14.46
CA ILE A 21 28.85 17.54 15.17
C ILE A 21 29.32 18.46 16.31
N THR A 22 29.16 19.77 16.15
CA THR A 22 29.49 20.79 17.16
C THR A 22 28.48 20.86 18.33
N GLY A 23 27.46 19.99 18.37
CA GLY A 23 26.39 20.04 19.38
C GLY A 23 25.30 21.09 19.12
N GLY A 24 25.46 21.92 18.09
CA GLY A 24 24.46 22.93 17.72
C GLY A 24 23.25 22.32 17.01
N ARG A 25 22.14 23.03 17.07
CA ARG A 25 20.88 22.63 16.41
C ARG A 25 20.89 22.97 14.93
N ARG A 26 20.33 22.08 14.10
CA ARG A 26 20.07 22.39 12.69
C ARG A 26 18.72 23.08 12.57
N TYR A 27 18.67 24.19 11.85
CA TYR A 27 17.45 24.92 11.53
C TYR A 27 17.16 24.79 10.03
N PRO A 28 15.90 24.55 9.64
CA PRO A 28 15.52 24.54 8.23
C PRO A 28 15.56 25.97 7.69
N LEU A 29 16.03 26.14 6.47
CA LEU A 29 16.05 27.42 5.76
C LEU A 29 14.64 28.00 5.55
N ARG A 30 13.67 27.14 5.34
CA ARG A 30 12.24 27.44 5.09
C ARG A 30 11.36 26.28 5.51
N SER A 31 10.06 26.49 5.58
CA SER A 31 9.07 25.43 5.74
C SER A 31 9.08 24.51 4.51
N ARG A 32 8.90 23.22 4.74
CA ARG A 32 8.84 22.23 3.64
C ARG A 32 7.63 22.48 2.74
N ARG A 33 7.89 22.41 1.46
CA ARG A 33 6.85 22.46 0.45
C ARG A 33 6.15 21.10 0.34
N LYS A 34 4.94 21.10 -0.25
CA LYS A 34 4.11 19.89 -0.38
C LYS A 34 4.81 18.72 -1.08
N TYR A 35 5.66 19.00 -2.05
CA TYR A 35 6.40 17.97 -2.79
C TYR A 35 7.62 17.42 -2.00
N GLU A 36 8.06 18.11 -0.96
CA GLU A 36 9.16 17.69 -0.08
C GLU A 36 8.67 16.89 1.14
N ILE A 37 7.37 16.73 1.29
CA ILE A 37 6.77 15.96 2.39
C ILE A 37 6.71 14.50 1.99
N ASP A 38 7.40 13.66 2.72
CA ASP A 38 7.37 12.22 2.54
C ASP A 38 5.99 11.66 2.91
N ARG A 39 5.62 10.62 2.20
CA ARG A 39 4.39 9.88 2.43
C ARG A 39 4.73 8.42 2.68
N TYR A 40 4.18 7.87 3.74
CA TYR A 40 4.24 6.43 3.93
C TYR A 40 3.53 5.71 2.78
N SER A 41 4.12 4.60 2.34
CA SER A 41 3.49 3.69 1.38
C SER A 41 2.18 3.16 1.97
N VAL A 42 1.17 3.01 1.13
CA VAL A 42 -0.07 2.37 1.53
C VAL A 42 0.15 0.86 1.43
N GLU A 43 0.08 0.19 2.57
CA GLU A 43 0.19 -1.25 2.68
C GLU A 43 -1.23 -1.82 2.71
N ALA A 44 -1.58 -2.58 1.68
CA ALA A 44 -2.88 -3.25 1.61
C ALA A 44 -2.84 -4.52 2.46
N VAL A 45 -3.84 -4.71 3.32
CA VAL A 45 -3.98 -5.86 4.21
C VAL A 45 -5.34 -6.51 3.99
N PRO A 46 -5.49 -7.83 4.19
CA PRO A 46 -6.81 -8.48 4.16
C PRO A 46 -7.75 -7.90 5.20
N GLY A 47 -9.01 -7.65 4.83
CA GLY A 47 -10.03 -7.10 5.71
C GLY A 47 -11.13 -6.38 4.93
N GLU A 48 -12.07 -5.77 5.61
CA GLU A 48 -13.14 -4.98 4.98
C GLU A 48 -12.57 -3.95 4.00
N GLN A 49 -13.23 -3.77 2.87
CA GLN A 49 -12.71 -2.94 1.79
C GLN A 49 -12.67 -1.46 2.17
N VAL A 50 -11.47 -0.91 2.30
CA VAL A 50 -11.22 0.51 2.53
C VAL A 50 -10.30 1.06 1.46
N THR A 51 -10.77 2.08 0.74
CA THR A 51 -10.02 2.79 -0.29
C THR A 51 -9.68 4.21 0.16
N VAL A 52 -8.51 4.69 -0.21
CA VAL A 52 -8.05 6.04 0.08
C VAL A 52 -7.81 6.78 -1.23
N THR A 53 -8.62 7.80 -1.51
CA THR A 53 -8.48 8.63 -2.70
C THR A 53 -7.66 9.89 -2.37
N ARG A 54 -6.71 10.19 -3.22
CA ARG A 54 -5.81 11.36 -3.08
C ARG A 54 -5.81 12.19 -4.35
N LYS A 55 -5.87 13.51 -4.18
CA LYS A 55 -5.64 14.45 -5.28
C LYS A 55 -4.16 14.45 -5.67
N THR A 56 -3.87 14.35 -6.94
CA THR A 56 -2.53 14.46 -7.52
C THR A 56 -2.38 15.78 -8.27
N ARG A 57 -1.19 16.06 -8.82
CA ARG A 57 -0.94 17.25 -9.62
C ARG A 57 -1.86 17.28 -10.85
N GLY A 58 -2.22 18.45 -11.30
CA GLY A 58 -3.11 18.64 -12.46
C GLY A 58 -4.58 18.32 -12.20
N GLY A 59 -5.02 18.28 -10.92
CA GLY A 59 -6.41 18.00 -10.56
C GLY A 59 -6.83 16.52 -10.64
N ASN A 60 -5.92 15.63 -11.02
CA ASN A 60 -6.19 14.19 -11.11
C ASN A 60 -6.37 13.55 -9.73
N GLN A 61 -7.03 12.41 -9.70
CA GLN A 61 -7.21 11.60 -8.50
C GLN A 61 -6.51 10.26 -8.63
N LYS A 62 -5.99 9.75 -7.51
CA LYS A 62 -5.38 8.44 -7.42
C LYS A 62 -5.98 7.70 -6.24
N THR A 63 -6.46 6.49 -6.50
CA THR A 63 -7.06 5.63 -5.48
C THR A 63 -6.05 4.58 -5.02
N SER A 64 -5.94 4.42 -3.73
CA SER A 64 -5.09 3.41 -3.09
C SER A 64 -5.95 2.51 -2.22
N LEU A 65 -5.66 1.24 -2.22
CA LEU A 65 -6.34 0.26 -1.38
C LEU A 65 -5.61 0.12 -0.04
N LYS A 66 -6.33 0.27 1.06
CA LYS A 66 -5.79 0.09 2.41
C LYS A 66 -6.08 -1.30 2.96
N THR A 67 -7.32 -1.73 2.84
CA THR A 67 -7.75 -3.07 3.20
C THR A 67 -8.67 -3.63 2.13
N THR A 68 -8.67 -4.94 1.93
CA THR A 68 -9.60 -5.64 1.03
C THR A 68 -9.71 -7.11 1.38
N ASP A 69 -10.89 -7.65 1.21
CA ASP A 69 -11.19 -9.08 1.29
C ASP A 69 -11.38 -9.72 -0.09
N VAL A 70 -11.39 -8.91 -1.16
CA VAL A 70 -11.74 -9.34 -2.52
C VAL A 70 -10.56 -9.24 -3.47
N VAL A 71 -10.42 -10.25 -4.33
CA VAL A 71 -9.48 -10.30 -5.44
C VAL A 71 -10.20 -10.59 -6.74
N ASN A 72 -9.80 -9.90 -7.82
CA ASN A 72 -10.22 -10.19 -9.17
C ASN A 72 -9.27 -11.25 -9.76
N LEU A 73 -9.72 -12.49 -9.87
CA LEU A 73 -8.93 -13.60 -10.35
C LEU A 73 -9.19 -13.84 -11.83
N THR A 74 -8.12 -13.80 -12.62
CA THR A 74 -8.14 -14.20 -14.03
C THR A 74 -7.70 -15.67 -14.14
N VAL A 75 -8.59 -16.51 -14.63
CA VAL A 75 -8.29 -17.91 -14.94
C VAL A 75 -8.02 -18.01 -16.44
N PRO A 76 -6.94 -18.67 -16.88
CA PRO A 76 -6.66 -18.86 -18.29
C PRO A 76 -7.87 -19.51 -19.03
N GLY A 77 -8.33 -18.86 -20.09
CA GLY A 77 -9.50 -19.32 -20.86
C GLY A 77 -10.88 -18.99 -20.27
N SER A 78 -10.94 -18.28 -19.15
CA SER A 78 -12.20 -17.95 -18.47
C SER A 78 -12.34 -16.45 -18.19
N LYS A 79 -13.59 -16.04 -17.91
CA LYS A 79 -13.88 -14.66 -17.46
C LYS A 79 -13.28 -14.39 -16.08
N VAL A 80 -12.97 -13.13 -15.81
CA VAL A 80 -12.52 -12.70 -14.48
C VAL A 80 -13.60 -12.95 -13.44
N LYS A 81 -13.22 -13.58 -12.32
CA LYS A 81 -14.09 -13.86 -11.18
C LYS A 81 -13.64 -13.06 -9.96
N LYS A 82 -14.59 -12.49 -9.21
CA LYS A 82 -14.32 -11.91 -7.89
C LYS A 82 -14.41 -13.00 -6.84
N LEU A 83 -13.35 -13.17 -6.07
CA LEU A 83 -13.24 -14.18 -5.02
C LEU A 83 -12.75 -13.56 -3.72
N LYS A 84 -13.04 -14.21 -2.60
CA LYS A 84 -12.52 -13.80 -1.30
C LYS A 84 -11.07 -14.26 -1.11
N ILE A 85 -10.30 -13.41 -0.44
CA ILE A 85 -8.93 -13.71 -0.02
C ILE A 85 -9.01 -14.42 1.32
N LEU A 86 -8.50 -15.64 1.40
CA LEU A 86 -8.43 -16.40 2.65
C LEU A 86 -7.19 -16.01 3.44
N LYS A 87 -6.02 -16.03 2.78
CA LYS A 87 -4.73 -15.78 3.43
C LYS A 87 -3.68 -15.28 2.43
N VAL A 88 -2.70 -14.54 2.93
CA VAL A 88 -1.47 -14.24 2.20
C VAL A 88 -0.44 -15.30 2.55
N LEU A 89 0.00 -16.09 1.56
CA LEU A 89 0.92 -17.21 1.77
C LEU A 89 2.37 -16.74 1.75
N LYS A 90 2.74 -15.97 0.71
CA LYS A 90 4.12 -15.54 0.50
C LYS A 90 4.20 -14.16 -0.12
N ASN A 91 5.17 -13.39 0.31
CA ASN A 91 5.45 -12.08 -0.30
C ASN A 91 6.95 -11.98 -0.66
N PRO A 92 7.30 -12.19 -1.95
CA PRO A 92 8.70 -12.18 -2.36
C PRO A 92 9.36 -10.79 -2.30
N SER A 93 8.58 -9.73 -2.13
CA SER A 93 9.11 -8.36 -2.06
C SER A 93 9.78 -8.07 -0.72
N ASN A 94 9.23 -8.58 0.38
CA ASN A 94 9.74 -8.33 1.72
C ASN A 94 9.23 -9.39 2.70
N LYS A 95 10.12 -9.97 3.51
CA LYS A 95 9.77 -10.94 4.57
C LYS A 95 8.88 -10.33 5.66
N ASP A 96 9.05 -9.04 5.96
CA ASP A 96 8.20 -8.35 6.91
C ASP A 96 6.76 -8.19 6.39
N TYR A 97 6.58 -7.97 5.09
CA TYR A 97 5.28 -7.95 4.45
C TYR A 97 4.58 -9.32 4.47
N GLU A 98 5.36 -10.39 4.32
CA GLU A 98 4.84 -11.76 4.46
C GLU A 98 4.32 -12.00 5.87
N ARG A 99 5.11 -11.66 6.90
CA ARG A 99 4.72 -11.80 8.31
C ARG A 99 3.47 -11.00 8.66
N ARG A 100 3.32 -9.79 8.14
CA ARG A 100 2.17 -8.90 8.39
C ARG A 100 0.99 -9.15 7.45
N GLY A 101 1.11 -10.07 6.48
CA GLY A 101 0.08 -10.36 5.51
C GLY A 101 -0.21 -9.22 4.53
N VAL A 102 0.80 -8.41 4.18
CA VAL A 102 0.63 -7.29 3.26
C VAL A 102 0.51 -7.79 1.83
N ILE A 103 -0.50 -7.30 1.12
CA ILE A 103 -0.76 -7.60 -0.29
C ILE A 103 0.01 -6.61 -1.17
N SER A 104 1.05 -7.08 -1.83
CA SER A 104 1.83 -6.31 -2.78
C SER A 104 1.86 -7.00 -4.14
N LYS A 105 2.36 -6.30 -5.17
CA LYS A 105 2.59 -6.92 -6.47
C LYS A 105 3.55 -8.10 -6.34
N GLY A 106 3.16 -9.25 -6.89
CA GLY A 106 3.93 -10.49 -6.81
C GLY A 106 3.63 -11.36 -5.60
N ALA A 107 2.83 -10.90 -4.63
CA ALA A 107 2.41 -11.71 -3.49
C ALA A 107 1.58 -12.92 -3.94
N ILE A 108 1.73 -14.03 -3.23
CA ILE A 108 0.95 -15.24 -3.44
C ILE A 108 -0.15 -15.26 -2.39
N LEU A 109 -1.39 -15.29 -2.86
CA LEU A 109 -2.59 -15.34 -2.04
C LEU A 109 -3.26 -16.69 -2.16
N GLU A 110 -3.91 -17.12 -1.11
CA GLU A 110 -4.83 -18.24 -1.10
C GLU A 110 -6.27 -17.72 -1.24
N THR A 111 -6.98 -18.29 -2.19
CA THR A 111 -8.38 -17.98 -2.49
C THR A 111 -9.21 -19.25 -2.56
N GLU A 112 -10.52 -19.13 -2.62
CA GLU A 112 -11.44 -20.29 -2.78
C GLU A 112 -11.13 -21.10 -4.06
N ALA A 113 -10.55 -20.51 -5.10
CA ALA A 113 -10.18 -21.18 -6.34
C ALA A 113 -8.75 -21.75 -6.36
N GLY A 114 -7.98 -21.56 -5.27
CA GLY A 114 -6.59 -21.99 -5.15
C GLY A 114 -5.60 -20.84 -5.02
N GLN A 115 -4.33 -21.15 -5.26
CA GLN A 115 -3.25 -20.16 -5.13
C GLN A 115 -3.20 -19.22 -6.33
N CYS A 116 -3.06 -17.94 -6.06
CA CYS A 116 -2.99 -16.93 -7.10
C CYS A 116 -1.85 -15.91 -6.83
N LYS A 117 -1.29 -15.37 -7.91
CA LYS A 117 -0.23 -14.35 -7.87
C LYS A 117 -0.80 -12.99 -8.22
N VAL A 118 -0.56 -12.01 -7.36
CA VAL A 118 -0.99 -10.62 -7.57
C VAL A 118 -0.16 -9.96 -8.67
N ILE A 119 -0.84 -9.32 -9.63
CA ILE A 119 -0.21 -8.62 -10.74
C ILE A 119 -0.29 -7.12 -10.56
N SER A 120 -1.40 -6.62 -10.02
CA SER A 120 -1.63 -5.19 -9.78
C SER A 120 -0.79 -4.65 -8.61
N ARG A 121 -0.77 -3.33 -8.50
CA ARG A 121 -0.20 -2.63 -7.33
C ARG A 121 -1.33 -2.03 -6.50
N PRO A 122 -1.81 -2.69 -5.45
CA PRO A 122 -2.99 -2.26 -4.69
C PRO A 122 -2.90 -0.83 -4.16
N GLY A 123 -1.70 -0.42 -3.74
CA GLY A 123 -1.44 0.95 -3.26
C GLY A 123 -1.43 2.03 -4.35
N GLN A 124 -1.50 1.66 -5.62
CA GLN A 124 -1.50 2.57 -6.78
C GLN A 124 -2.79 2.46 -7.59
N ASP A 125 -3.25 1.24 -7.81
CA ASP A 125 -4.36 0.92 -8.72
C ASP A 125 -5.71 0.85 -7.99
N GLY A 126 -5.67 0.70 -6.66
CA GLY A 126 -6.87 0.62 -5.82
C GLY A 126 -7.65 -0.69 -5.94
N VAL A 127 -7.09 -1.68 -6.60
CA VAL A 127 -7.69 -3.01 -6.79
C VAL A 127 -6.64 -4.11 -6.71
N VAL A 128 -7.07 -5.32 -6.33
CA VAL A 128 -6.22 -6.51 -6.37
C VAL A 128 -6.64 -7.36 -7.56
N ASN A 129 -5.76 -7.44 -8.56
CA ASN A 129 -5.91 -8.32 -9.70
C ASN A 129 -4.85 -9.42 -9.61
N ALA A 130 -5.25 -10.67 -9.81
CA ALA A 130 -4.38 -11.83 -9.69
C ALA A 130 -4.61 -12.85 -10.82
N ILE A 131 -3.61 -13.69 -11.05
CA ILE A 131 -3.69 -14.85 -11.95
C ILE A 131 -3.55 -16.12 -11.12
N LEU A 132 -4.29 -17.15 -11.49
CA LEU A 132 -4.18 -18.47 -10.89
C LEU A 132 -2.79 -19.06 -11.20
N ILE A 133 -2.13 -19.57 -10.17
CA ILE A 133 -0.90 -20.35 -10.31
C ILE A 133 -1.32 -21.81 -10.49
N LYS A 134 -0.85 -22.42 -11.55
CA LYS A 134 -1.03 -23.86 -11.77
C LYS A 134 -0.05 -24.65 -10.92
#